data_f79e32d17553c544315a42ad11a762c4
#
_entry.id   f79e32d17553c544315a42ad11a762c4
#
_cell.length_a   1.000
_cell.length_b   1.000
_cell.length_c   1.000
_cell.angle_alpha   90.00
_cell.angle_beta   90.00
_cell.angle_gamma   90.00
#
_symmetry.space_group_name_H-M   'P 1'
#
loop_
_entity.id
_entity.type
_entity.pdbx_description
1 polymer ?
#
loop_
_entity_poly.entity_id
_entity_poly.type
_entity_poly.pdbx_seq_one_letter_code
_entity_poly.pdbx_strand_id
1 'polypeptide(L)'
;MKSIKDVLVKIRTSDIFLDESIYPRENIDHKRIGIFVENLRDGFKFDPVEVQACPGERGKYRILDGVHRWSAYKKTGQIEIDAIVKTLNSIDPLLYAAKLAIGPKQLTESETRNTARRAFQTNTKLTSSEIGSAIGRSRQAVDSYIADLRATTLLALDLKIFHLNQLGIPQDRIAKRLGIPRRTLRDHLAEMPGLAFPPNSDLLKGFTVP
;
A
#
# COMPACT_ATOMS: atom_id res chain seq x y z
N MET A 1 -16.69 -14.61 9.12
CA MET A 1 -15.28 -14.34 8.70
C MET A 1 -14.61 -15.68 8.41
N LYS A 2 -14.27 -15.97 7.13
CA LYS A 2 -13.50 -17.19 6.81
C LYS A 2 -12.08 -16.98 7.33
N SER A 3 -11.65 -17.81 8.27
CA SER A 3 -10.28 -17.88 8.77
C SER A 3 -9.32 -18.03 7.60
N ILE A 4 -8.41 -17.07 7.47
CA ILE A 4 -7.29 -17.15 6.54
C ILE A 4 -6.43 -18.30 7.07
N LYS A 5 -6.38 -19.43 6.37
CA LYS A 5 -5.51 -20.54 6.75
C LYS A 5 -4.08 -20.16 6.41
N ASP A 6 -3.32 -19.80 7.43
CA ASP A 6 -1.88 -19.69 7.32
C ASP A 6 -1.30 -21.07 7.04
N VAL A 7 -0.57 -21.21 5.95
CA VAL A 7 0.04 -22.50 5.57
C VAL A 7 1.54 -22.39 5.75
N LEU A 8 2.08 -23.18 6.68
CA LEU A 8 3.52 -23.32 6.85
C LEU A 8 4.06 -24.26 5.77
N VAL A 9 5.02 -23.79 5.00
CA VAL A 9 5.64 -24.54 3.89
C VAL A 9 7.12 -24.25 3.82
N LYS A 10 7.88 -25.15 3.16
CA LYS A 10 9.26 -24.87 2.75
C LYS A 10 9.26 -24.24 1.37
N ILE A 11 9.94 -23.11 1.24
CA ILE A 11 10.06 -22.36 -0.02
C ILE A 11 11.53 -22.13 -0.32
N ARG A 12 11.90 -22.27 -1.59
CA ARG A 12 13.27 -21.94 -2.02
C ARG A 12 13.55 -20.47 -1.82
N THR A 13 14.69 -20.13 -1.26
CA THR A 13 15.12 -18.74 -1.04
C THR A 13 15.16 -17.92 -2.33
N SER A 14 15.41 -18.58 -3.49
CA SER A 14 15.40 -17.99 -4.84
C SER A 14 14.00 -17.65 -5.38
N ASP A 15 12.96 -18.26 -4.79
CA ASP A 15 11.56 -18.04 -5.20
C ASP A 15 10.88 -16.95 -4.36
N ILE A 16 11.59 -16.43 -3.35
CA ILE A 16 11.17 -15.29 -2.53
C ILE A 16 11.92 -14.04 -3.02
N PHE A 17 11.21 -12.94 -3.16
CA PHE A 17 11.80 -11.63 -3.50
C PHE A 17 11.25 -10.50 -2.64
N LEU A 18 12.04 -9.44 -2.55
CA LEU A 18 11.63 -8.19 -1.92
C LEU A 18 10.90 -7.34 -2.95
N ASP A 19 9.63 -7.07 -2.68
CA ASP A 19 8.82 -6.11 -3.43
C ASP A 19 8.89 -4.76 -2.74
N GLU A 20 9.64 -3.82 -3.31
CA GLU A 20 9.82 -2.48 -2.76
C GLU A 20 8.49 -1.71 -2.65
N SER A 21 7.50 -2.03 -3.49
CA SER A 21 6.19 -1.39 -3.47
C SER A 21 5.42 -1.64 -2.17
N ILE A 22 5.69 -2.75 -1.50
CA ILE A 22 5.06 -3.14 -0.23
C ILE A 22 6.02 -3.11 0.97
N TYR A 23 7.30 -2.81 0.77
CA TYR A 23 8.27 -2.71 1.85
C TYR A 23 8.16 -1.35 2.56
N PRO A 24 7.86 -1.32 3.88
CA PRO A 24 7.56 -0.08 4.59
C PRO A 24 8.80 0.71 5.02
N ARG A 25 10.00 0.13 4.93
CA ARG A 25 11.26 0.78 5.34
C ARG A 25 11.97 1.39 4.14
N GLU A 26 12.75 2.45 4.39
CA GLU A 26 13.55 3.10 3.36
C GLU A 26 14.78 2.27 2.98
N ASN A 27 15.38 1.59 3.98
CA ASN A 27 16.62 0.84 3.77
C ASN A 27 16.62 -0.52 4.48
N ILE A 28 17.35 -1.47 3.92
CA ILE A 28 17.65 -2.75 4.55
C ILE A 28 18.82 -2.56 5.52
N ASP A 29 18.68 -3.04 6.77
CA ASP A 29 19.71 -2.99 7.77
C ASP A 29 20.75 -4.12 7.57
N HIS A 30 21.83 -3.79 6.86
CA HIS A 30 22.89 -4.75 6.55
C HIS A 30 23.67 -5.21 7.79
N LYS A 31 23.78 -4.38 8.85
CA LYS A 31 24.40 -4.78 10.12
C LYS A 31 23.60 -5.88 10.79
N ARG A 32 22.28 -5.71 10.82
CA ARG A 32 21.35 -6.74 11.36
C ARG A 32 21.41 -8.04 10.57
N ILE A 33 21.53 -7.97 9.24
CA ILE A 33 21.73 -9.18 8.42
C ILE A 33 23.03 -9.88 8.81
N GLY A 34 24.13 -9.15 9.05
CA GLY A 34 25.39 -9.71 9.52
C GLY A 34 25.23 -10.50 10.83
N ILE A 35 24.57 -9.91 11.83
CA ILE A 35 24.26 -10.58 13.10
C ILE A 35 23.46 -11.86 12.88
N PHE A 36 22.45 -11.81 11.99
CA PHE A 36 21.62 -12.99 11.70
C PHE A 36 22.40 -14.09 10.98
N VAL A 37 23.36 -13.74 10.12
CA VAL A 37 24.27 -14.70 9.49
C VAL A 37 25.11 -15.43 10.54
N GLU A 38 25.68 -14.71 11.51
CA GLU A 38 26.45 -15.33 12.60
C GLU A 38 25.56 -16.25 13.44
N ASN A 39 24.37 -15.78 13.82
CA ASN A 39 23.41 -16.61 14.56
C ASN A 39 23.08 -17.92 13.81
N LEU A 40 22.89 -17.88 12.47
CA LEU A 40 22.66 -19.08 11.67
C LEU A 40 23.87 -20.03 11.66
N ARG A 41 25.10 -19.50 11.63
CA ARG A 41 26.34 -20.28 11.72
C ARG A 41 26.48 -20.97 13.08
N ASP A 42 25.99 -20.32 14.14
CA ASP A 42 25.96 -20.85 15.50
C ASP A 42 24.79 -21.83 15.73
N GLY A 43 24.03 -22.15 14.67
CA GLY A 43 22.93 -23.12 14.72
C GLY A 43 21.59 -22.55 15.21
N PHE A 44 21.45 -21.23 15.33
CA PHE A 44 20.18 -20.61 15.71
C PHE A 44 19.13 -20.78 14.59
N LYS A 45 17.91 -21.10 14.99
CA LYS A 45 16.76 -21.21 14.07
C LYS A 45 15.81 -20.03 14.29
N PHE A 46 15.57 -19.30 13.23
CA PHE A 46 14.62 -18.19 13.26
C PHE A 46 13.19 -18.70 13.03
N ASP A 47 12.22 -17.90 13.49
CA ASP A 47 10.81 -18.10 13.14
C ASP A 47 10.62 -18.02 11.61
N PRO A 48 9.60 -18.70 11.05
CA PRO A 48 9.29 -18.63 9.64
C PRO A 48 9.12 -17.20 9.15
N VAL A 49 9.50 -16.94 7.89
CA VAL A 49 9.20 -15.65 7.24
C VAL A 49 7.74 -15.65 6.78
N GLU A 50 7.13 -14.47 6.67
CA GLU A 50 5.79 -14.34 6.10
C GLU A 50 5.86 -13.88 4.65
N VAL A 51 5.14 -14.58 3.77
CA VAL A 51 5.15 -14.30 2.34
C VAL A 51 3.74 -14.33 1.77
N GLN A 52 3.58 -13.69 0.62
CA GLN A 52 2.36 -13.79 -0.19
C GLN A 52 2.72 -14.30 -1.58
N ALA A 53 1.89 -15.18 -2.13
CA ALA A 53 2.04 -15.62 -3.51
C ALA A 53 1.91 -14.40 -4.45
N CYS A 54 2.82 -14.30 -5.43
CA CYS A 54 2.82 -13.20 -6.38
C CYS A 54 1.66 -13.36 -7.37
N PRO A 55 0.79 -12.35 -7.52
CA PRO A 55 -0.23 -12.38 -8.55
C PRO A 55 0.38 -12.47 -9.95
N GLY A 56 -0.01 -13.47 -10.74
CA GLY A 56 0.47 -13.65 -12.11
C GLY A 56 1.78 -14.42 -12.27
N GLU A 57 2.52 -14.69 -11.20
CA GLU A 57 3.78 -15.44 -11.24
C GLU A 57 3.70 -16.71 -10.38
N ARG A 58 3.38 -17.83 -11.02
CA ARG A 58 3.25 -19.12 -10.32
C ARG A 58 4.58 -19.53 -9.68
N GLY A 59 4.53 -19.87 -8.38
CA GLY A 59 5.70 -20.33 -7.63
C GLY A 59 6.62 -19.22 -7.13
N LYS A 60 6.29 -17.94 -7.35
CA LYS A 60 7.01 -16.79 -6.77
C LYS A 60 6.25 -16.16 -5.63
N TYR A 61 7.01 -15.65 -4.66
CA TYR A 61 6.48 -15.14 -3.41
C TYR A 61 7.14 -13.79 -3.07
N ARG A 62 6.34 -12.79 -2.76
CA ARG A 62 6.84 -11.53 -2.20
C ARG A 62 6.86 -11.60 -0.68
N ILE A 63 7.92 -11.10 -0.08
CA ILE A 63 8.11 -11.14 1.36
C ILE A 63 7.29 -10.04 2.04
N LEU A 64 6.53 -10.40 3.08
CA LEU A 64 5.72 -9.51 3.90
C LEU A 64 6.43 -9.17 5.21
N ASP A 65 7.04 -10.19 5.85
CA ASP A 65 7.87 -10.03 7.05
C ASP A 65 9.08 -10.96 7.04
N GLY A 66 10.15 -10.52 7.70
CA GLY A 66 11.37 -11.30 7.85
C GLY A 66 12.41 -11.06 6.77
N VAL A 67 12.42 -9.89 6.11
CA VAL A 67 13.42 -9.51 5.10
C VAL A 67 14.85 -9.77 5.55
N HIS A 68 15.20 -9.42 6.81
CA HIS A 68 16.56 -9.65 7.34
C HIS A 68 16.85 -11.13 7.54
N ARG A 69 15.87 -11.93 7.99
CA ARG A 69 15.97 -13.39 8.14
C ARG A 69 16.20 -14.05 6.76
N TRP A 70 15.35 -13.77 5.81
CA TRP A 70 15.48 -14.24 4.43
C TRP A 70 16.82 -13.84 3.80
N SER A 71 17.25 -12.60 3.97
CA SER A 71 18.54 -12.12 3.45
C SER A 71 19.72 -12.87 4.09
N ALA A 72 19.64 -13.19 5.39
CA ALA A 72 20.65 -13.98 6.08
C ALA A 72 20.71 -15.42 5.55
N TYR A 73 19.54 -16.09 5.40
CA TYR A 73 19.45 -17.41 4.80
C TYR A 73 20.03 -17.45 3.38
N LYS A 74 19.72 -16.43 2.56
CA LYS A 74 20.27 -16.32 1.22
C LYS A 74 21.79 -16.17 1.22
N LYS A 75 22.35 -15.38 2.16
CA LYS A 75 23.82 -15.20 2.31
C LYS A 75 24.54 -16.45 2.82
N THR A 76 23.86 -17.28 3.61
CA THR A 76 24.43 -18.56 4.09
C THR A 76 24.26 -19.71 3.09
N GLY A 77 23.65 -19.46 1.92
CA GLY A 77 23.44 -20.48 0.89
C GLY A 77 22.32 -21.47 1.22
N GLN A 78 21.44 -21.14 2.18
CA GLN A 78 20.30 -21.99 2.51
C GLN A 78 19.35 -22.08 1.32
N ILE A 79 19.10 -23.28 0.80
CA ILE A 79 18.30 -23.50 -0.40
C ILE A 79 16.80 -23.29 -0.12
N GLU A 80 16.32 -23.83 1.00
CA GLU A 80 14.90 -23.75 1.40
C GLU A 80 14.78 -23.22 2.82
N ILE A 81 13.75 -22.43 3.07
CA ILE A 81 13.43 -21.89 4.40
C ILE A 81 11.96 -22.11 4.74
N ASP A 82 11.67 -22.13 6.03
CA ASP A 82 10.30 -22.18 6.52
C ASP A 82 9.62 -20.84 6.29
N ALA A 83 8.45 -20.86 5.66
CA ALA A 83 7.67 -19.68 5.35
C ALA A 83 6.18 -19.91 5.63
N ILE A 84 5.49 -18.89 6.07
CA ILE A 84 4.04 -18.84 6.23
C ILE A 84 3.45 -18.12 5.04
N VAL A 85 2.68 -18.81 4.21
CA VAL A 85 1.99 -18.18 3.07
C VAL A 85 0.69 -17.54 3.56
N LYS A 86 0.62 -16.22 3.40
CA LYS A 86 -0.55 -15.41 3.77
C LYS A 86 -1.44 -15.15 2.56
N THR A 87 -2.74 -15.23 2.78
CA THR A 87 -3.75 -14.80 1.80
C THR A 87 -4.36 -13.48 2.28
N LEU A 88 -3.97 -12.37 1.66
CA LEU A 88 -4.43 -11.03 2.01
C LEU A 88 -5.60 -10.63 1.12
N ASN A 89 -6.82 -11.12 1.38
CA ASN A 89 -7.99 -10.93 0.52
C ASN A 89 -8.21 -9.46 0.13
N SER A 90 -8.64 -8.61 1.09
CA SER A 90 -8.91 -7.18 0.91
C SER A 90 -7.93 -6.28 1.68
N ILE A 91 -6.91 -6.87 2.32
CA ILE A 91 -5.93 -6.14 3.12
C ILE A 91 -4.82 -5.67 2.19
N ASP A 92 -4.49 -4.38 2.25
CA ASP A 92 -3.35 -3.82 1.53
C ASP A 92 -2.04 -4.44 2.04
N PRO A 93 -1.20 -5.04 1.17
CA PRO A 93 0.02 -5.72 1.59
C PRO A 93 1.05 -4.79 2.24
N LEU A 94 1.15 -3.52 1.82
CA LEU A 94 2.02 -2.52 2.43
C LEU A 94 1.59 -2.24 3.87
N LEU A 95 0.28 -2.04 4.10
CA LEU A 95 -0.25 -1.83 5.45
C LEU A 95 -0.11 -3.07 6.33
N TYR A 96 -0.23 -4.26 5.75
CA TYR A 96 0.04 -5.51 6.47
C TYR A 96 1.50 -5.58 6.92
N ALA A 97 2.45 -5.35 6.01
CA ALA A 97 3.88 -5.34 6.32
C ALA A 97 4.25 -4.24 7.33
N ALA A 98 3.64 -3.05 7.22
CA ALA A 98 3.84 -1.96 8.17
C ALA A 98 3.35 -2.31 9.58
N LYS A 99 2.20 -2.98 9.70
CA LYS A 99 1.67 -3.46 10.98
C LYS A 99 2.63 -4.44 11.67
N LEU A 100 3.24 -5.35 10.92
CA LEU A 100 4.25 -6.28 11.44
C LEU A 100 5.57 -5.58 11.81
N ALA A 101 5.85 -4.44 11.20
CA ALA A 101 7.02 -3.63 11.54
C ALA A 101 6.87 -2.83 12.85
N ILE A 102 5.68 -2.83 13.49
CA ILE A 102 5.45 -2.27 14.83
C ILE A 102 5.99 -3.28 15.87
N GLY A 103 7.30 -3.38 15.97
CA GLY A 103 7.99 -4.30 16.86
C GLY A 103 9.20 -3.63 17.51
N PRO A 104 10.19 -4.40 17.94
CA PRO A 104 11.39 -3.88 18.63
C PRO A 104 12.14 -2.81 17.86
N LYS A 105 12.05 -2.80 16.54
CA LYS A 105 12.54 -1.72 15.67
C LYS A 105 11.35 -1.12 14.94
N GLN A 106 10.74 -0.11 15.52
CA GLN A 106 9.65 0.62 14.93
C GLN A 106 10.09 1.34 13.64
N LEU A 107 9.10 1.69 12.80
CA LEU A 107 9.32 2.59 11.67
C LEU A 107 9.72 3.98 12.18
N THR A 108 10.66 4.62 11.51
CA THR A 108 10.96 6.03 11.73
C THR A 108 9.76 6.90 11.37
N GLU A 109 9.77 8.16 11.78
CA GLU A 109 8.69 9.11 11.43
C GLU A 109 8.61 9.30 9.90
N SER A 110 9.75 9.37 9.21
CA SER A 110 9.82 9.45 7.75
C SER A 110 9.21 8.20 7.09
N GLU A 111 9.64 7.00 7.50
CA GLU A 111 9.10 5.74 6.99
C GLU A 111 7.58 5.62 7.23
N THR A 112 7.12 6.06 8.41
CA THR A 112 5.70 6.05 8.79
C THR A 112 4.89 6.96 7.88
N ARG A 113 5.35 8.21 7.68
CA ARG A 113 4.73 9.18 6.77
C ARG A 113 4.71 8.67 5.34
N ASN A 114 5.84 8.16 4.84
CA ASN A 114 5.97 7.63 3.49
C ASN A 114 5.04 6.43 3.27
N THR A 115 4.94 5.54 4.25
CA THR A 115 4.02 4.40 4.21
C THR A 115 2.57 4.84 4.10
N ALA A 116 2.15 5.82 4.92
CA ALA A 116 0.79 6.38 4.86
C ALA A 116 0.47 6.98 3.49
N ARG A 117 1.40 7.75 2.94
CA ARG A 117 1.25 8.40 1.63
C ARG A 117 1.15 7.38 0.50
N ARG A 118 2.04 6.37 0.47
CA ARG A 118 2.04 5.28 -0.52
C ARG A 118 0.75 4.48 -0.47
N ALA A 119 0.29 4.10 0.72
CA ALA A 119 -0.97 3.38 0.89
C ALA A 119 -2.16 4.17 0.34
N PHE A 120 -2.25 5.48 0.65
CA PHE A 120 -3.31 6.33 0.12
C PHE A 120 -3.22 6.53 -1.40
N GLN A 121 -2.02 6.67 -1.96
CA GLN A 121 -1.81 6.78 -3.42
C GLN A 121 -2.24 5.51 -4.16
N THR A 122 -1.96 4.34 -3.58
CA THR A 122 -2.36 3.04 -4.16
C THR A 122 -3.87 2.83 -4.07
N ASN A 123 -4.49 3.26 -2.95
CA ASN A 123 -5.92 3.12 -2.73
C ASN A 123 -6.50 4.34 -2.01
N THR A 124 -7.02 5.28 -2.77
CA THR A 124 -7.62 6.54 -2.26
C THR A 124 -8.89 6.33 -1.42
N LYS A 125 -9.44 5.10 -1.37
CA LYS A 125 -10.61 4.76 -0.55
C LYS A 125 -10.24 4.42 0.89
N LEU A 126 -8.95 4.21 1.19
CA LEU A 126 -8.49 3.96 2.55
C LEU A 126 -8.77 5.17 3.44
N THR A 127 -9.35 4.90 4.60
CA THR A 127 -9.57 5.92 5.61
C THR A 127 -8.29 6.17 6.42
N SER A 128 -8.15 7.37 6.98
CA SER A 128 -7.03 7.67 7.87
C SER A 128 -7.01 6.80 9.12
N SER A 129 -8.15 6.29 9.56
CA SER A 129 -8.23 5.37 10.70
C SER A 129 -7.66 4.00 10.35
N GLU A 130 -7.95 3.46 9.16
CA GLU A 130 -7.40 2.18 8.70
C GLU A 130 -5.88 2.27 8.53
N ILE A 131 -5.41 3.32 7.86
CA ILE A 131 -3.97 3.57 7.71
C ILE A 131 -3.31 3.73 9.08
N GLY A 132 -3.88 4.57 9.95
CA GLY A 132 -3.34 4.85 11.29
C GLY A 132 -3.24 3.60 12.16
N SER A 133 -4.27 2.75 12.13
CA SER A 133 -4.26 1.46 12.82
C SER A 133 -3.13 0.54 12.34
N ALA A 134 -2.81 0.56 11.04
CA ALA A 134 -1.76 -0.28 10.47
C ALA A 134 -0.34 0.23 10.78
N ILE A 135 -0.15 1.55 10.85
CA ILE A 135 1.19 2.16 11.08
C ILE A 135 1.42 2.61 12.52
N GLY A 136 0.47 2.34 13.44
CA GLY A 136 0.57 2.73 14.84
C GLY A 136 0.50 4.25 15.06
N ARG A 137 -0.36 4.96 14.33
CA ARG A 137 -0.54 6.42 14.44
C ARG A 137 -2.01 6.80 14.59
N SER A 138 -2.26 7.97 15.18
CA SER A 138 -3.61 8.52 15.28
C SER A 138 -4.16 8.91 13.91
N ARG A 139 -5.49 8.94 13.79
CA ARG A 139 -6.18 9.45 12.60
C ARG A 139 -5.69 10.85 12.22
N GLN A 140 -5.56 11.75 13.21
CA GLN A 140 -5.13 13.13 12.98
C GLN A 140 -3.72 13.22 12.39
N ALA A 141 -2.78 12.38 12.87
CA ALA A 141 -1.44 12.31 12.31
C ALA A 141 -1.48 11.88 10.84
N VAL A 142 -2.27 10.85 10.51
CA VAL A 142 -2.43 10.40 9.12
C VAL A 142 -3.10 11.47 8.27
N ASP A 143 -4.14 12.14 8.77
CA ASP A 143 -4.78 13.27 8.05
C ASP A 143 -3.74 14.33 7.68
N SER A 144 -2.82 14.66 8.59
CA SER A 144 -1.71 15.59 8.33
C SER A 144 -0.72 15.06 7.27
N TYR A 145 -0.41 13.74 7.29
CA TYR A 145 0.54 13.15 6.34
C TYR A 145 0.05 13.11 4.89
N ILE A 146 -1.27 13.04 4.67
CA ILE A 146 -1.89 12.88 3.36
C ILE A 146 -2.78 14.06 2.93
N ALA A 147 -2.74 15.19 3.66
CA ALA A 147 -3.61 16.34 3.39
C ALA A 147 -3.48 16.85 1.96
N ASP A 148 -2.24 17.02 1.47
CA ASP A 148 -1.95 17.47 0.11
C ASP A 148 -2.43 16.45 -0.96
N LEU A 149 -2.26 15.15 -0.71
CA LEU A 149 -2.74 14.10 -1.61
C LEU A 149 -4.26 14.08 -1.70
N ARG A 150 -4.95 14.29 -0.56
CA ARG A 150 -6.41 14.41 -0.54
C ARG A 150 -6.88 15.62 -1.32
N ALA A 151 -6.26 16.76 -1.10
CA ALA A 151 -6.59 17.99 -1.82
C ALA A 151 -6.41 17.80 -3.33
N THR A 152 -5.32 17.18 -3.77
CA THR A 152 -5.07 16.87 -5.18
C THR A 152 -6.12 15.91 -5.75
N THR A 153 -6.49 14.87 -4.99
CA THR A 153 -7.51 13.90 -5.40
C THR A 153 -8.88 14.56 -5.53
N LEU A 154 -9.23 15.44 -4.59
CA LEU A 154 -10.47 16.21 -4.61
C LEU A 154 -10.52 17.13 -5.83
N LEU A 155 -9.47 17.92 -6.06
CA LEU A 155 -9.36 18.79 -7.22
C LEU A 155 -9.48 18.04 -8.55
N ALA A 156 -8.85 16.87 -8.66
CA ALA A 156 -8.96 16.03 -9.84
C ALA A 156 -10.40 15.51 -10.07
N LEU A 157 -11.13 15.22 -8.99
CA LEU A 157 -12.55 14.85 -9.07
C LEU A 157 -13.40 16.04 -9.51
N ASP A 158 -13.18 17.22 -8.93
CA ASP A 158 -13.87 18.45 -9.28
C ASP A 158 -13.71 18.79 -10.75
N LEU A 159 -12.48 18.72 -11.27
CA LEU A 159 -12.20 18.93 -12.69
C LEU A 159 -12.96 17.97 -13.60
N LYS A 160 -13.06 16.68 -13.21
CA LYS A 160 -13.81 15.68 -13.96
C LYS A 160 -15.31 15.98 -13.95
N ILE A 161 -15.86 16.34 -12.80
CA ILE A 161 -17.27 16.71 -12.64
C ILE A 161 -17.58 17.93 -13.52
N PHE A 162 -16.76 18.96 -13.41
CA PHE A 162 -16.90 20.18 -14.20
C PHE A 162 -16.90 19.90 -15.71
N HIS A 163 -15.89 19.15 -16.18
CA HIS A 163 -15.78 18.82 -17.60
C HIS A 163 -17.00 18.03 -18.11
N LEU A 164 -17.45 17.01 -17.38
CA LEU A 164 -18.62 16.22 -17.77
C LEU A 164 -19.92 17.05 -17.74
N ASN A 165 -20.03 17.98 -16.80
CA ASN A 165 -21.17 18.88 -16.70
C ASN A 165 -21.19 19.88 -17.88
N GLN A 166 -20.03 20.42 -18.28
CA GLN A 166 -19.90 21.32 -19.45
C GLN A 166 -20.27 20.63 -20.78
N LEU A 167 -20.04 19.30 -20.86
CA LEU A 167 -20.49 18.49 -22.01
C LEU A 167 -22.00 18.21 -22.02
N GLY A 168 -22.76 18.76 -21.08
CA GLY A 168 -24.21 18.56 -20.98
C GLY A 168 -24.62 17.16 -20.54
N ILE A 169 -23.72 16.38 -19.97
CA ILE A 169 -24.04 15.02 -19.50
C ILE A 169 -24.94 15.11 -18.27
N PRO A 170 -26.09 14.41 -18.25
CA PRO A 170 -27.02 14.42 -17.11
C PRO A 170 -26.33 13.99 -15.80
N GLN A 171 -26.64 14.69 -14.70
CA GLN A 171 -26.01 14.46 -13.39
C GLN A 171 -26.07 12.99 -12.92
N ASP A 172 -27.16 12.28 -13.21
CA ASP A 172 -27.25 10.85 -12.86
C ASP A 172 -26.22 9.99 -13.59
N ARG A 173 -25.94 10.31 -14.86
CA ARG A 173 -24.90 9.64 -15.64
C ARG A 173 -23.51 10.00 -15.14
N ILE A 174 -23.28 11.27 -14.77
CA ILE A 174 -22.00 11.71 -14.18
C ILE A 174 -21.74 10.95 -12.87
N ALA A 175 -22.71 10.94 -11.94
CA ALA A 175 -22.61 10.26 -10.66
C ALA A 175 -22.30 8.76 -10.85
N LYS A 176 -23.03 8.08 -11.73
CA LYS A 176 -22.81 6.67 -12.06
C LYS A 176 -21.43 6.42 -12.67
N ARG A 177 -20.99 7.27 -13.60
CA ARG A 177 -19.69 7.14 -14.29
C ARG A 177 -18.51 7.33 -13.34
N LEU A 178 -18.61 8.29 -12.40
CA LEU A 178 -17.58 8.58 -11.42
C LEU A 178 -17.66 7.69 -10.18
N GLY A 179 -18.70 6.87 -10.04
CA GLY A 179 -18.91 5.98 -8.89
C GLY A 179 -19.14 6.73 -7.58
N ILE A 180 -19.73 7.95 -7.64
CA ILE A 180 -20.02 8.79 -6.48
C ILE A 180 -21.52 8.92 -6.24
N PRO A 181 -21.98 9.11 -4.98
CA PRO A 181 -23.37 9.40 -4.68
C PRO A 181 -23.83 10.70 -5.36
N ARG A 182 -25.09 10.74 -5.82
CA ARG A 182 -25.68 11.94 -6.45
C ARG A 182 -25.66 13.16 -5.53
N ARG A 183 -25.78 12.94 -4.21
CA ARG A 183 -25.65 14.02 -3.22
C ARG A 183 -24.26 14.63 -3.27
N THR A 184 -23.22 13.81 -3.22
CA THR A 184 -21.83 14.25 -3.32
C THR A 184 -21.58 15.06 -4.60
N LEU A 185 -22.11 14.58 -5.76
CA LEU A 185 -22.01 15.32 -7.01
C LEU A 185 -22.63 16.73 -6.92
N ARG A 186 -23.81 16.85 -6.29
CA ARG A 186 -24.47 18.17 -6.12
C ARG A 186 -23.68 19.09 -5.18
N ASP A 187 -23.12 18.53 -4.11
CA ASP A 187 -22.29 19.29 -3.18
C ASP A 187 -21.07 19.86 -3.92
N HIS A 188 -20.36 19.06 -4.71
CA HIS A 188 -19.25 19.52 -5.55
C HIS A 188 -19.66 20.60 -6.55
N LEU A 189 -20.78 20.43 -7.26
CA LEU A 189 -21.27 21.43 -8.21
C LEU A 189 -21.69 22.73 -7.54
N ALA A 190 -22.19 22.68 -6.31
CA ALA A 190 -22.55 23.86 -5.54
C ALA A 190 -21.33 24.67 -5.06
N GLU A 191 -20.22 23.98 -4.79
CA GLU A 191 -18.96 24.60 -4.36
C GLU A 191 -18.12 25.18 -5.51
N MET A 192 -18.51 24.90 -6.77
CA MET A 192 -17.80 25.32 -7.99
C MET A 192 -18.37 26.53 -8.73
N PRO A 193 -19.18 27.45 -8.19
CA PRO A 193 -19.74 28.54 -8.98
C PRO A 193 -18.61 29.48 -9.44
N GLY A 194 -18.24 29.40 -10.71
CA GLY A 194 -17.34 30.33 -11.36
C GLY A 194 -15.85 29.96 -11.40
N LEU A 195 -15.48 28.73 -11.12
CA LEU A 195 -14.09 28.27 -11.34
C LEU A 195 -13.79 28.26 -12.85
N ALA A 196 -13.06 29.28 -13.33
CA ALA A 196 -12.44 29.28 -14.64
C ALA A 196 -11.22 28.36 -14.61
N PHE A 197 -11.41 27.07 -14.93
CA PHE A 197 -10.28 26.14 -15.09
C PHE A 197 -9.53 26.48 -16.39
N PRO A 198 -8.19 26.48 -16.39
CA PRO A 198 -7.43 26.66 -17.61
C PRO A 198 -7.76 25.55 -18.62
N PRO A 199 -7.93 25.88 -19.91
CA PRO A 199 -8.41 24.95 -20.93
C PRO A 199 -7.48 23.75 -21.21
N ASN A 200 -6.27 23.70 -20.65
CA ASN A 200 -5.27 22.66 -20.86
C ASN A 200 -4.65 22.17 -19.56
N SER A 201 -5.43 21.77 -18.56
CA SER A 201 -4.83 21.13 -17.39
C SER A 201 -4.39 19.69 -17.72
N ASP A 202 -3.13 19.37 -17.44
CA ASP A 202 -2.58 18.00 -17.59
C ASP A 202 -3.36 16.95 -16.78
N LEU A 203 -4.18 17.38 -15.84
CA LEU A 203 -5.08 16.56 -15.02
C LEU A 203 -6.21 15.89 -15.82
N LEU A 204 -6.48 16.36 -17.04
CA LEU A 204 -7.48 15.78 -17.95
C LEU A 204 -6.88 14.79 -18.95
N LYS A 205 -5.55 14.63 -19.00
CA LYS A 205 -4.87 13.65 -19.85
C LYS A 205 -5.31 12.24 -19.46
N GLY A 206 -5.82 11.50 -20.42
CA GLY A 206 -6.36 10.14 -20.23
C GLY A 206 -7.89 10.05 -20.10
N PHE A 207 -8.61 11.19 -20.13
CA PHE A 207 -10.06 11.21 -20.18
C PHE A 207 -10.52 11.19 -21.63
N THR A 208 -10.51 10.02 -22.28
CA THR A 208 -11.19 9.82 -23.54
C THR A 208 -12.70 9.72 -23.30
N VAL A 209 -13.47 10.59 -23.92
CA VAL A 209 -14.93 10.48 -24.00
C VAL A 209 -15.21 9.44 -25.08
N PRO A 210 -15.91 8.31 -24.76
CA PRO A 210 -16.41 7.42 -25.80
C PRO A 210 -17.60 8.04 -26.51
#